data_894e7ff62f38045ac6172cb18303813f
#
_entry.id   894e7ff62f38045ac6172cb18303813f
#
_cell.length_a   1.000
_cell.length_b   1.000
_cell.length_c   1.000
_cell.angle_alpha   90.00
_cell.angle_beta   90.00
_cell.angle_gamma   90.00
#
_symmetry.space_group_name_H-M   'P 1'
#
loop_
_entity.id
_entity.type
_entity.pdbx_description
1 polymer ?
#
loop_
_entity_poly.entity_id
_entity_poly.type
_entity_poly.pdbx_seq_one_letter_code
_entity_poly.pdbx_strand_id
1 'polypeptide(L)'
;MTLPAGEVSVLLGPSGTGKSVFLKSLIGLLRPERGSIHVDGTDITTCSTSQLYEIRKLFGVLFQDGALFGSMNLFDNVAFPLREHTRKGESEIRRIVMEKLEMTGLLGAEDKLPGEISGGMRKRAGLARALVLDPEVILVDEPDSGLDPVRTTYISQLFLDINAQIDATFLIVTHNINLARTVPDNIGMLFRRDLVMFGPREVLLTSDEPVVRQFINGRMVGPIGMSEEKDEAQIVRERALADAGHHIGGVDEIEGIVAQMTATPGMPERRAVARRQARVREMLPTLPAAARAAVEASFADRASLSAPAR
;
A
#
# COMPACT_ATOMS: atom_id res chain seq x y z
N MET A 1 12.10 0.57 10.22
CA MET A 1 11.64 0.50 8.81
C MET A 1 11.84 1.85 8.15
N THR A 2 12.37 1.88 6.94
CA THR A 2 12.49 3.12 6.16
C THR A 2 11.72 2.95 4.86
N LEU A 3 10.80 3.87 4.56
CA LEU A 3 10.07 3.88 3.30
C LEU A 3 10.93 4.53 2.22
N PRO A 4 11.20 3.83 1.11
CA PRO A 4 11.92 4.44 -0.01
C PRO A 4 11.08 5.54 -0.68
N ALA A 5 11.69 6.70 -0.89
CA ALA A 5 11.00 7.85 -1.50
C ALA A 5 10.50 7.55 -2.93
N GLY A 6 9.30 7.99 -3.23
CA GLY A 6 8.66 7.85 -4.53
C GLY A 6 8.28 6.41 -4.89
N GLU A 7 8.25 5.48 -3.93
CA GLU A 7 7.89 4.09 -4.17
C GLU A 7 6.58 3.72 -3.48
N VAL A 8 5.92 2.69 -3.99
CA VAL A 8 4.71 2.12 -3.40
C VAL A 8 5.13 0.99 -2.46
N SER A 9 4.89 1.17 -1.17
CA SER A 9 5.09 0.15 -0.14
C SER A 9 3.74 -0.37 0.35
N VAL A 10 3.64 -1.67 0.57
CA VAL A 10 2.47 -2.30 1.19
C VAL A 10 2.87 -2.91 2.53
N LEU A 11 2.10 -2.66 3.57
CA LEU A 11 2.24 -3.32 4.86
C LEU A 11 1.09 -4.32 5.03
N LEU A 12 1.45 -5.60 4.99
CA LEU A 12 0.57 -6.74 5.19
C LEU A 12 0.50 -7.17 6.65
N GLY A 13 -0.54 -7.90 6.96
CA GLY A 13 -0.68 -8.63 8.23
C GLY A 13 -2.13 -9.00 8.52
N PRO A 14 -2.36 -9.99 9.39
CA PRO A 14 -3.68 -10.35 9.86
C PRO A 14 -4.44 -9.16 10.47
N SER A 15 -5.76 -9.26 10.55
CA SER A 15 -6.57 -8.25 11.25
C SER A 15 -6.15 -8.16 12.72
N GLY A 16 -6.18 -6.94 13.27
CA GLY A 16 -5.81 -6.71 14.68
C GLY A 16 -4.31 -6.63 14.99
N THR A 17 -3.40 -6.81 14.02
CA THR A 17 -1.94 -6.75 14.26
C THR A 17 -1.38 -5.35 14.48
N GLY A 18 -2.22 -4.29 14.40
CA GLY A 18 -1.80 -2.92 14.69
C GLY A 18 -1.50 -2.07 13.46
N LYS A 19 -1.83 -2.51 12.24
CA LYS A 19 -1.56 -1.79 10.99
C LYS A 19 -2.11 -0.35 10.98
N SER A 20 -3.38 -0.16 11.30
CA SER A 20 -3.99 1.19 11.37
C SER A 20 -3.45 2.03 12.54
N VAL A 21 -3.02 1.38 13.64
CA VAL A 21 -2.31 2.05 14.74
C VAL A 21 -0.98 2.60 14.25
N PHE A 22 -0.26 1.80 13.46
CA PHE A 22 1.00 2.24 12.84
C PHE A 22 0.78 3.46 11.93
N LEU A 23 -0.22 3.45 11.04
CA LEU A 23 -0.56 4.62 10.21
C LEU A 23 -0.87 5.86 11.04
N LYS A 24 -1.69 5.71 12.10
CA LYS A 24 -2.01 6.83 12.99
C LYS A 24 -0.79 7.38 13.73
N SER A 25 0.19 6.53 14.01
CA SER A 25 1.45 6.96 14.63
C SER A 25 2.31 7.77 13.66
N LEU A 26 2.33 7.42 12.36
CA LEU A 26 3.10 8.14 11.32
C LEU A 26 2.65 9.60 11.15
N ILE A 27 1.38 9.90 11.39
CA ILE A 27 0.83 11.28 11.31
C ILE A 27 0.71 11.94 12.70
N GLY A 28 1.30 11.31 13.73
CA GLY A 28 1.31 11.84 15.08
C GLY A 28 -0.07 11.92 15.75
N LEU A 29 -1.07 11.14 15.31
CA LEU A 29 -2.34 10.98 16.04
C LEU A 29 -2.19 10.10 17.28
N LEU A 30 -1.24 9.19 17.23
CA LEU A 30 -0.85 8.36 18.37
C LEU A 30 0.66 8.51 18.58
N ARG A 31 1.08 8.70 19.81
CA ARG A 31 2.51 8.71 20.16
C ARG A 31 2.93 7.32 20.59
N PRO A 32 4.01 6.75 20.02
CA PRO A 32 4.55 5.49 20.49
C PRO A 32 5.14 5.64 21.88
N GLU A 33 5.01 4.60 22.69
CA GLU A 33 5.62 4.57 24.05
C GLU A 33 7.15 4.46 23.96
N ARG A 34 7.67 3.86 22.89
CA ARG A 34 9.10 3.65 22.66
C ARG A 34 9.45 3.81 21.19
N GLY A 35 10.68 4.22 20.94
CA GLY A 35 11.20 4.43 19.59
C GLY A 35 10.92 5.85 19.08
N SER A 36 11.30 6.10 17.84
CA SER A 36 11.16 7.40 17.18
C SER A 36 10.62 7.22 15.77
N ILE A 37 9.95 8.25 15.26
CA ILE A 37 9.43 8.31 13.89
C ILE A 37 9.99 9.58 13.26
N HIS A 38 10.78 9.42 12.20
CA HIS A 38 11.37 10.53 11.47
C HIS A 38 10.67 10.73 10.13
N VAL A 39 10.25 11.96 9.88
CA VAL A 39 9.67 12.40 8.63
C VAL A 39 10.45 13.62 8.16
N ASP A 40 11.04 13.55 6.98
CA ASP A 40 11.91 14.58 6.42
C ASP A 40 12.94 15.10 7.46
N GLY A 41 13.64 14.16 8.11
CA GLY A 41 14.67 14.46 9.12
C GLY A 41 14.13 14.91 10.50
N THR A 42 12.82 15.15 10.65
CA THR A 42 12.23 15.61 11.91
C THR A 42 11.63 14.41 12.69
N ASP A 43 12.01 14.27 13.96
CA ASP A 43 11.40 13.30 14.87
C ASP A 43 10.03 13.80 15.35
N ILE A 44 8.96 13.21 14.80
CA ILE A 44 7.58 13.58 15.12
C ILE A 44 7.12 13.12 16.50
N THR A 45 7.89 12.27 17.17
CA THR A 45 7.56 11.80 18.53
C THR A 45 7.88 12.85 19.60
N THR A 46 8.84 13.74 19.29
CA THR A 46 9.36 14.77 20.22
C THR A 46 9.17 16.19 19.73
N CYS A 47 8.81 16.41 18.48
CA CYS A 47 8.65 17.72 17.88
C CYS A 47 7.54 18.55 18.55
N SER A 48 7.61 19.88 18.37
CA SER A 48 6.57 20.80 18.82
C SER A 48 5.27 20.60 18.03
N THR A 49 4.14 21.03 18.59
CA THR A 49 2.84 21.00 17.90
C THR A 49 2.86 21.78 16.59
N SER A 50 3.55 22.92 16.55
CA SER A 50 3.70 23.72 15.31
C SER A 50 4.46 22.96 14.24
N GLN A 51 5.57 22.30 14.59
CA GLN A 51 6.32 21.47 13.64
C GLN A 51 5.48 20.27 13.17
N LEU A 52 4.72 19.63 14.06
CA LEU A 52 3.84 18.53 13.69
C LEU A 52 2.75 18.97 12.70
N TYR A 53 2.23 20.21 12.84
CA TYR A 53 1.27 20.76 11.88
C TYR A 53 1.88 20.92 10.47
N GLU A 54 3.11 21.42 10.37
CA GLU A 54 3.79 21.55 9.07
C GLU A 54 4.08 20.17 8.46
N ILE A 55 4.55 19.23 9.26
CA ILE A 55 4.83 17.86 8.81
C ILE A 55 3.55 17.17 8.30
N ARG A 56 2.42 17.38 8.96
CA ARG A 56 1.13 16.79 8.51
C ARG A 56 0.70 17.24 7.13
N LYS A 57 1.13 18.39 6.64
CA LYS A 57 0.85 18.86 5.27
C LYS A 57 1.58 18.03 4.21
N LEU A 58 2.67 17.34 4.59
CA LEU A 58 3.39 16.42 3.71
C LEU A 58 2.64 15.11 3.47
N PHE A 59 1.59 14.85 4.29
CA PHE A 59 0.81 13.62 4.22
C PHE A 59 -0.55 13.83 3.57
N GLY A 60 -0.87 13.00 2.59
CA GLY A 60 -2.23 12.71 2.17
C GLY A 60 -2.73 11.41 2.83
N VAL A 61 -3.93 11.38 3.36
CA VAL A 61 -4.46 10.18 4.04
C VAL A 61 -5.78 9.77 3.40
N LEU A 62 -5.82 8.53 2.90
CA LEU A 62 -7.04 7.85 2.49
C LEU A 62 -7.43 6.84 3.57
N PHE A 63 -8.48 7.15 4.30
CA PHE A 63 -9.07 6.23 5.28
C PHE A 63 -9.98 5.19 4.61
N GLN A 64 -10.22 4.08 5.27
CA GLN A 64 -10.93 2.90 4.78
C GLN A 64 -12.23 3.21 4.03
N ASP A 65 -13.07 4.13 4.53
CA ASP A 65 -14.35 4.52 3.91
C ASP A 65 -14.30 5.89 3.21
N GLY A 66 -13.09 6.43 2.96
CA GLY A 66 -12.88 7.76 2.40
C GLY A 66 -13.00 8.89 3.42
N ALA A 67 -13.66 8.69 4.56
CA ALA A 67 -13.89 9.66 5.64
C ALA A 67 -14.38 11.03 5.16
N LEU A 68 -15.33 11.05 4.20
CA LEU A 68 -15.90 12.28 3.66
C LEU A 68 -16.89 12.91 4.65
N PHE A 69 -16.97 14.25 4.63
CA PHE A 69 -17.99 14.98 5.34
C PHE A 69 -19.35 14.78 4.64
N GLY A 70 -20.30 14.12 5.31
CA GLY A 70 -21.57 13.74 4.71
C GLY A 70 -22.47 14.92 4.31
N SER A 71 -22.27 16.09 4.92
CA SER A 71 -23.00 17.33 4.65
C SER A 71 -22.42 18.19 3.52
N MET A 72 -21.25 17.81 2.99
CA MET A 72 -20.56 18.50 1.91
C MET A 72 -20.64 17.68 0.62
N ASN A 73 -20.79 18.32 -0.54
CA ASN A 73 -20.64 17.66 -1.83
C ASN A 73 -19.18 17.23 -2.08
N LEU A 74 -18.90 16.55 -3.18
CA LEU A 74 -17.55 16.07 -3.47
C LEU A 74 -16.57 17.20 -3.70
N PHE A 75 -16.98 18.26 -4.40
CA PHE A 75 -16.15 19.43 -4.60
C PHE A 75 -15.71 20.04 -3.28
N ASP A 76 -16.63 20.32 -2.37
CA ASP A 76 -16.33 20.92 -1.07
C ASP A 76 -15.50 19.99 -0.17
N ASN A 77 -15.73 18.68 -0.21
CA ASN A 77 -14.89 17.72 0.49
C ASN A 77 -13.43 17.79 0.04
N VAL A 78 -13.19 17.89 -1.28
CA VAL A 78 -11.83 17.97 -1.84
C VAL A 78 -11.23 19.36 -1.65
N ALA A 79 -12.04 20.43 -1.73
CA ALA A 79 -11.62 21.82 -1.52
C ALA A 79 -11.25 22.13 -0.05
N PHE A 80 -11.81 21.38 0.90
CA PHE A 80 -11.71 21.67 2.33
C PHE A 80 -10.26 21.85 2.81
N PRO A 81 -9.30 20.96 2.52
CA PRO A 81 -7.92 21.17 2.97
C PRO A 81 -7.26 22.42 2.37
N LEU A 82 -7.59 22.79 1.13
CA LEU A 82 -7.07 24.01 0.51
C LEU A 82 -7.58 25.27 1.21
N ARG A 83 -8.84 25.30 1.55
CA ARG A 83 -9.46 26.43 2.28
C ARG A 83 -8.89 26.58 3.69
N GLU A 84 -8.63 25.47 4.37
CA GLU A 84 -8.11 25.47 5.74
C GLU A 84 -6.61 25.78 5.83
N HIS A 85 -5.80 25.29 4.87
CA HIS A 85 -4.35 25.30 4.99
C HIS A 85 -3.64 26.24 4.02
N THR A 86 -4.37 26.92 3.11
CA THR A 86 -3.79 27.83 2.12
C THR A 86 -4.52 29.17 2.08
N ARG A 87 -3.91 30.17 1.40
CA ARG A 87 -4.54 31.46 1.13
C ARG A 87 -4.98 31.60 -0.33
N LYS A 88 -5.21 30.46 -1.02
CA LYS A 88 -5.60 30.44 -2.42
C LYS A 88 -7.02 30.99 -2.60
N GLY A 89 -7.23 31.72 -3.69
CA GLY A 89 -8.57 32.19 -4.05
C GLY A 89 -9.45 31.06 -4.60
N GLU A 90 -10.78 31.21 -4.54
CA GLU A 90 -11.74 30.16 -4.95
C GLU A 90 -11.59 29.74 -6.42
N SER A 91 -11.16 30.63 -7.32
CA SER A 91 -10.89 30.28 -8.71
C SER A 91 -9.70 29.31 -8.86
N GLU A 92 -8.65 29.52 -8.08
CA GLU A 92 -7.49 28.62 -8.03
C GLU A 92 -7.85 27.29 -7.34
N ILE A 93 -8.58 27.36 -6.23
CA ILE A 93 -9.09 26.18 -5.53
C ILE A 93 -9.91 25.32 -6.49
N ARG A 94 -10.84 25.94 -7.25
CA ARG A 94 -11.65 25.23 -8.23
C ARG A 94 -10.80 24.51 -9.27
N ARG A 95 -9.79 25.17 -9.82
CA ARG A 95 -8.90 24.56 -10.81
C ARG A 95 -8.18 23.32 -10.23
N ILE A 96 -7.62 23.43 -9.01
CA ILE A 96 -6.91 22.33 -8.36
C ILE A 96 -7.87 21.17 -8.04
N VAL A 97 -9.03 21.48 -7.48
CA VAL A 97 -10.04 20.46 -7.14
C VAL A 97 -10.47 19.69 -8.38
N MET A 98 -10.79 20.40 -9.47
CA MET A 98 -11.20 19.76 -10.72
C MET A 98 -10.09 18.86 -11.29
N GLU A 99 -8.83 19.29 -11.24
CA GLU A 99 -7.67 18.48 -11.62
C GLU A 99 -7.59 17.17 -10.80
N LYS A 100 -7.75 17.23 -9.47
CA LYS A 100 -7.69 16.05 -8.62
C LYS A 100 -8.91 15.13 -8.79
N LEU A 101 -10.09 15.70 -9.07
CA LEU A 101 -11.28 14.92 -9.44
C LEU A 101 -11.11 14.24 -10.80
N GLU A 102 -10.48 14.88 -11.76
CA GLU A 102 -10.13 14.27 -13.05
C GLU A 102 -9.15 13.11 -12.85
N MET A 103 -8.04 13.31 -12.13
CA MET A 103 -7.06 12.27 -11.81
C MET A 103 -7.70 11.04 -11.17
N THR A 104 -8.76 11.21 -10.40
CA THR A 104 -9.47 10.12 -9.72
C THR A 104 -10.73 9.63 -10.44
N GLY A 105 -10.98 10.13 -11.66
CA GLY A 105 -12.11 9.72 -12.50
C GLY A 105 -13.46 10.07 -11.92
N LEU A 106 -13.60 11.28 -11.34
CA LEU A 106 -14.82 11.77 -10.70
C LEU A 106 -15.40 13.06 -11.32
N LEU A 107 -14.91 13.47 -12.50
CA LEU A 107 -15.54 14.57 -13.23
C LEU A 107 -17.01 14.28 -13.50
N GLY A 108 -17.87 15.30 -13.32
CA GLY A 108 -19.32 15.19 -13.44
C GLY A 108 -20.03 14.67 -12.18
N ALA A 109 -19.29 14.47 -11.08
CA ALA A 109 -19.86 14.08 -9.79
C ALA A 109 -19.63 15.13 -8.69
N GLU A 110 -19.15 16.31 -9.05
CA GLU A 110 -18.68 17.36 -8.14
C GLU A 110 -19.75 17.77 -7.12
N ASP A 111 -20.98 17.88 -7.59
CA ASP A 111 -22.11 18.38 -6.80
C ASP A 111 -22.79 17.28 -5.97
N LYS A 112 -22.41 16.01 -6.15
CA LYS A 112 -23.03 14.89 -5.43
C LYS A 112 -22.58 14.84 -3.97
N LEU A 113 -23.51 14.45 -3.10
CA LEU A 113 -23.21 14.15 -1.70
C LEU A 113 -22.62 12.74 -1.56
N PRO A 114 -21.82 12.46 -0.51
CA PRO A 114 -21.27 11.13 -0.24
C PRO A 114 -22.31 10.01 -0.15
N GLY A 115 -23.54 10.34 0.27
CA GLY A 115 -24.65 9.37 0.33
C GLY A 115 -25.24 8.99 -1.03
N GLU A 116 -24.97 9.76 -2.09
CA GLU A 116 -25.51 9.57 -3.44
C GLU A 116 -24.57 8.81 -4.37
N ILE A 117 -23.40 8.41 -3.87
CA ILE A 117 -22.35 7.78 -4.66
C ILE A 117 -21.96 6.40 -4.11
N SER A 118 -21.37 5.58 -4.96
CA SER A 118 -20.91 4.23 -4.59
C SER A 118 -19.72 4.27 -3.60
N GLY A 119 -19.48 3.15 -2.89
CA GLY A 119 -18.32 3.01 -1.99
C GLY A 119 -16.98 3.27 -2.70
N GLY A 120 -16.83 2.76 -3.93
CA GLY A 120 -15.63 3.02 -4.74
C GLY A 120 -15.47 4.49 -5.14
N MET A 121 -16.57 5.20 -5.41
CA MET A 121 -16.52 6.66 -5.66
C MET A 121 -16.16 7.42 -4.38
N ARG A 122 -16.66 7.02 -3.21
CA ARG A 122 -16.26 7.62 -1.93
C ARG A 122 -14.77 7.50 -1.68
N LYS A 123 -14.19 6.32 -1.92
CA LYS A 123 -12.74 6.11 -1.78
C LYS A 123 -11.94 6.98 -2.76
N ARG A 124 -12.37 7.07 -4.02
CA ARG A 124 -11.70 7.93 -5.01
C ARG A 124 -11.81 9.42 -4.67
N ALA A 125 -12.92 9.87 -4.11
CA ALA A 125 -13.07 11.24 -3.62
C ALA A 125 -12.19 11.50 -2.38
N GLY A 126 -12.09 10.54 -1.46
CA GLY A 126 -11.14 10.59 -0.34
C GLY A 126 -9.68 10.67 -0.81
N LEU A 127 -9.35 9.95 -1.90
CA LEU A 127 -8.03 10.03 -2.52
C LEU A 127 -7.80 11.40 -3.19
N ALA A 128 -8.77 11.94 -3.93
CA ALA A 128 -8.69 13.29 -4.49
C ALA A 128 -8.42 14.34 -3.41
N ARG A 129 -9.13 14.23 -2.27
CA ARG A 129 -8.91 15.09 -1.09
C ARG A 129 -7.51 14.91 -0.49
N ALA A 130 -7.01 13.68 -0.43
CA ALA A 130 -5.67 13.40 0.06
C ALA A 130 -4.57 14.00 -0.82
N LEU A 131 -4.82 14.15 -2.12
CA LEU A 131 -3.88 14.67 -3.12
C LEU A 131 -3.85 16.21 -3.24
N VAL A 132 -4.85 16.90 -2.70
CA VAL A 132 -5.11 18.31 -3.03
C VAL A 132 -4.05 19.30 -2.53
N LEU A 133 -3.28 18.92 -1.51
CA LEU A 133 -2.15 19.70 -0.97
C LEU A 133 -0.80 19.29 -1.58
N ASP A 134 -0.80 18.48 -2.65
CA ASP A 134 0.40 17.92 -3.30
C ASP A 134 1.35 17.23 -2.29
N PRO A 135 0.86 16.20 -1.57
CA PRO A 135 1.61 15.54 -0.51
C PRO A 135 2.82 14.75 -1.06
N GLU A 136 3.89 14.67 -0.27
CA GLU A 136 5.05 13.82 -0.55
C GLU A 136 4.80 12.35 -0.20
N VAL A 137 3.95 12.10 0.81
CA VAL A 137 3.64 10.76 1.32
C VAL A 137 2.13 10.55 1.36
N ILE A 138 1.66 9.48 0.74
CA ILE A 138 0.25 9.10 0.71
C ILE A 138 0.06 7.83 1.53
N LEU A 139 -0.68 7.95 2.60
CA LEU A 139 -1.05 6.85 3.50
C LEU A 139 -2.43 6.34 3.14
N VAL A 140 -2.55 5.04 2.96
CA VAL A 140 -3.79 4.40 2.51
C VAL A 140 -4.14 3.26 3.46
N ASP A 141 -5.30 3.35 4.11
CA ASP A 141 -5.79 2.35 5.05
C ASP A 141 -6.91 1.50 4.42
N GLU A 142 -6.63 0.24 4.14
CA GLU A 142 -7.53 -0.78 3.59
C GLU A 142 -8.39 -0.30 2.40
N PRO A 143 -7.76 0.11 1.29
CA PRO A 143 -8.48 0.70 0.15
C PRO A 143 -9.43 -0.28 -0.53
N ASP A 144 -9.19 -1.55 -0.42
CA ASP A 144 -9.93 -2.66 -1.03
C ASP A 144 -11.14 -3.12 -0.18
N SER A 145 -11.22 -2.72 1.08
CA SER A 145 -12.32 -3.10 1.99
C SER A 145 -13.69 -2.70 1.41
N GLY A 146 -14.60 -3.67 1.32
CA GLY A 146 -15.95 -3.46 0.79
C GLY A 146 -16.03 -3.27 -0.73
N LEU A 147 -14.94 -3.55 -1.47
CA LEU A 147 -14.91 -3.57 -2.92
C LEU A 147 -14.85 -5.01 -3.45
N ASP A 148 -15.48 -5.24 -4.61
CA ASP A 148 -15.29 -6.46 -5.36
C ASP A 148 -13.89 -6.52 -6.01
N PRO A 149 -13.42 -7.69 -6.47
CA PRO A 149 -12.06 -7.83 -7.05
C PRO A 149 -11.80 -6.91 -8.25
N VAL A 150 -12.82 -6.64 -9.07
CA VAL A 150 -12.66 -5.75 -10.25
C VAL A 150 -12.44 -4.31 -9.82
N ARG A 151 -13.26 -3.82 -8.88
CA ARG A 151 -13.10 -2.46 -8.33
C ARG A 151 -11.81 -2.30 -7.55
N THR A 152 -11.36 -3.36 -6.85
CA THR A 152 -10.04 -3.39 -6.21
C THR A 152 -8.92 -3.22 -7.23
N THR A 153 -9.01 -3.88 -8.39
CA THR A 153 -8.04 -3.70 -9.48
C THR A 153 -8.03 -2.27 -9.99
N TYR A 154 -9.18 -1.65 -10.19
CA TYR A 154 -9.25 -0.25 -10.63
C TYR A 154 -8.63 0.73 -9.63
N ILE A 155 -8.88 0.59 -8.34
CA ILE A 155 -8.26 1.48 -7.35
C ILE A 155 -6.76 1.22 -7.22
N SER A 156 -6.33 -0.02 -7.38
CA SER A 156 -4.92 -0.41 -7.43
C SER A 156 -4.20 0.22 -8.60
N GLN A 157 -4.81 0.18 -9.80
CA GLN A 157 -4.29 0.84 -10.99
C GLN A 157 -4.16 2.35 -10.78
N LEU A 158 -5.16 2.97 -10.16
CA LEU A 158 -5.14 4.39 -9.87
C LEU A 158 -3.96 4.80 -8.97
N PHE A 159 -3.59 4.00 -7.96
CA PHE A 159 -2.40 4.28 -7.15
C PHE A 159 -1.11 4.26 -7.98
N LEU A 160 -0.99 3.32 -8.91
CA LEU A 160 0.17 3.23 -9.79
C LEU A 160 0.25 4.39 -10.77
N ASP A 161 -0.89 4.80 -11.33
CA ASP A 161 -0.97 5.91 -12.27
C ASP A 161 -0.66 7.25 -11.59
N ILE A 162 -1.14 7.45 -10.36
CA ILE A 162 -0.80 8.62 -9.56
C ILE A 162 0.70 8.59 -9.20
N ASN A 163 1.24 7.46 -8.74
CA ASN A 163 2.67 7.37 -8.45
C ASN A 163 3.53 7.64 -9.69
N ALA A 164 3.10 7.19 -10.89
CA ALA A 164 3.79 7.49 -12.13
C ALA A 164 3.81 8.99 -12.46
N GLN A 165 2.71 9.70 -12.16
CA GLN A 165 2.55 11.12 -12.47
C GLN A 165 3.32 12.04 -11.52
N ILE A 166 3.23 11.77 -10.21
CA ILE A 166 3.72 12.72 -9.19
C ILE A 166 4.91 12.20 -8.38
N ASP A 167 5.37 10.96 -8.62
CA ASP A 167 6.50 10.30 -7.91
C ASP A 167 6.35 10.34 -6.36
N ALA A 168 5.11 10.41 -5.84
CA ALA A 168 4.86 10.42 -4.40
C ALA A 168 5.12 9.05 -3.76
N THR A 169 5.52 9.06 -2.49
CA THR A 169 5.70 7.86 -1.69
C THR A 169 4.36 7.34 -1.21
N PHE A 170 4.04 6.08 -1.47
CA PHE A 170 2.82 5.44 -0.96
C PHE A 170 3.13 4.43 0.13
N LEU A 171 2.33 4.44 1.18
CA LEU A 171 2.22 3.35 2.13
C LEU A 171 0.78 2.87 2.21
N ILE A 172 0.52 1.68 1.70
CA ILE A 172 -0.79 1.04 1.69
C ILE A 172 -0.81 -0.03 2.77
N VAL A 173 -1.77 0.03 3.65
CA VAL A 173 -2.03 -1.01 4.65
C VAL A 173 -3.20 -1.84 4.16
N THR A 174 -3.03 -3.15 4.06
CA THR A 174 -4.09 -4.06 3.62
C THR A 174 -3.86 -5.48 4.14
N HIS A 175 -4.89 -6.31 4.08
CA HIS A 175 -4.81 -7.76 4.23
C HIS A 175 -5.04 -8.49 2.90
N ASN A 176 -5.22 -7.77 1.80
CA ASN A 176 -5.49 -8.32 0.46
C ASN A 176 -4.20 -8.80 -0.20
N ILE A 177 -4.11 -10.11 -0.37
CA ILE A 177 -2.93 -10.77 -0.95
C ILE A 177 -2.74 -10.38 -2.43
N ASN A 178 -3.83 -10.28 -3.20
CA ASN A 178 -3.73 -9.96 -4.63
C ASN A 178 -3.17 -8.54 -4.84
N LEU A 179 -3.68 -7.56 -4.09
CA LEU A 179 -3.14 -6.20 -4.10
C LEU A 179 -1.66 -6.22 -3.73
N ALA A 180 -1.30 -6.90 -2.66
CA ALA A 180 0.07 -6.96 -2.17
C ALA A 180 1.03 -7.67 -3.12
N ARG A 181 0.56 -8.63 -3.90
CA ARG A 181 1.38 -9.34 -4.89
C ARG A 181 1.61 -8.52 -6.16
N THR A 182 0.68 -7.63 -6.53
CA THR A 182 0.68 -7.01 -7.86
C THR A 182 1.02 -5.53 -7.87
N VAL A 183 0.77 -4.79 -6.79
CA VAL A 183 0.88 -3.34 -6.76
C VAL A 183 2.26 -2.84 -6.29
N PRO A 184 2.78 -3.27 -5.13
CA PRO A 184 3.88 -2.58 -4.48
C PRO A 184 5.24 -2.79 -5.13
N ASP A 185 6.14 -1.86 -4.81
CA ASP A 185 7.57 -1.99 -5.01
C ASP A 185 8.23 -2.67 -3.80
N ASN A 186 7.71 -2.40 -2.60
CA ASN A 186 8.18 -3.01 -1.36
C ASN A 186 7.00 -3.59 -0.57
N ILE A 187 7.25 -4.69 0.11
CA ILE A 187 6.26 -5.31 0.98
C ILE A 187 6.85 -5.44 2.38
N GLY A 188 6.03 -5.15 3.39
CA GLY A 188 6.30 -5.45 4.78
C GLY A 188 5.27 -6.41 5.33
N MET A 189 5.67 -7.26 6.28
CA MET A 189 4.77 -8.14 7.02
C MET A 189 4.78 -7.80 8.50
N LEU A 190 3.63 -7.38 9.00
CA LEU A 190 3.41 -7.12 10.42
C LEU A 190 2.70 -8.33 11.05
N PHE A 191 3.32 -8.92 12.06
CA PHE A 191 2.78 -10.04 12.82
C PHE A 191 3.16 -9.92 14.29
N ARG A 192 2.24 -10.18 15.21
CA ARG A 192 2.46 -10.06 16.66
C ARG A 192 3.00 -8.69 17.10
N ARG A 193 2.60 -7.62 16.43
CA ARG A 193 3.08 -6.24 16.63
C ARG A 193 4.54 -6.01 16.21
N ASP A 194 5.20 -7.03 15.67
CA ASP A 194 6.57 -6.96 15.17
C ASP A 194 6.57 -6.88 13.64
N LEU A 195 7.52 -6.12 13.11
CA LEU A 195 7.80 -6.10 11.68
C LEU A 195 8.68 -7.31 11.34
N VAL A 196 8.07 -8.39 10.86
CA VAL A 196 8.77 -9.63 10.53
C VAL A 196 9.77 -9.42 9.40
N MET A 197 9.35 -8.69 8.37
CA MET A 197 10.17 -8.42 7.20
C MET A 197 9.70 -7.14 6.51
N PHE A 198 10.62 -6.41 5.88
CA PHE A 198 10.32 -5.31 4.96
C PHE A 198 11.40 -5.22 3.89
N GLY A 199 11.01 -5.14 2.63
CA GLY A 199 11.95 -5.01 1.52
C GLY A 199 11.29 -5.10 0.16
N PRO A 200 12.09 -5.17 -0.92
CA PRO A 200 11.57 -5.33 -2.27
C PRO A 200 10.63 -6.53 -2.38
N ARG A 201 9.57 -6.36 -3.17
CA ARG A 201 8.51 -7.38 -3.30
C ARG A 201 9.04 -8.76 -3.73
N GLU A 202 10.04 -8.77 -4.59
CA GLU A 202 10.64 -10.01 -5.07
C GLU A 202 11.27 -10.81 -3.94
N VAL A 203 11.94 -10.13 -3.01
CA VAL A 203 12.60 -10.77 -1.85
C VAL A 203 11.56 -11.34 -0.89
N LEU A 204 10.47 -10.60 -0.63
CA LEU A 204 9.42 -11.08 0.28
C LEU A 204 8.61 -12.22 -0.34
N LEU A 205 8.29 -12.15 -1.64
CA LEU A 205 7.53 -13.19 -2.33
C LEU A 205 8.30 -14.51 -2.47
N THR A 206 9.63 -14.50 -2.32
CA THR A 206 10.49 -15.69 -2.33
C THR A 206 11.02 -16.07 -0.95
N SER A 207 10.50 -15.44 0.11
CA SER A 207 10.96 -15.66 1.48
C SER A 207 10.48 -17.01 2.02
N ASP A 208 11.36 -17.69 2.75
CA ASP A 208 11.05 -18.93 3.49
C ASP A 208 10.51 -18.66 4.91
N GLU A 209 10.35 -17.38 5.28
CA GLU A 209 9.79 -17.02 6.58
C GLU A 209 8.38 -17.60 6.74
N PRO A 210 8.12 -18.43 7.76
CA PRO A 210 6.87 -19.20 7.88
C PRO A 210 5.60 -18.34 7.87
N VAL A 211 5.62 -17.18 8.55
CA VAL A 211 4.48 -16.24 8.60
C VAL A 211 4.22 -15.65 7.22
N VAL A 212 5.28 -15.25 6.53
CA VAL A 212 5.20 -14.65 5.20
C VAL A 212 4.65 -15.66 4.19
N ARG A 213 5.21 -16.87 4.16
CA ARG A 213 4.75 -17.97 3.28
C ARG A 213 3.29 -18.33 3.56
N GLN A 214 2.92 -18.49 4.83
CA GLN A 214 1.55 -18.80 5.20
C GLN A 214 0.58 -17.72 4.69
N PHE A 215 0.88 -16.46 4.98
CA PHE A 215 -0.01 -15.35 4.66
C PHE A 215 -0.13 -15.12 3.15
N ILE A 216 1.00 -15.03 2.45
CA ILE A 216 1.05 -14.75 1.01
C ILE A 216 0.38 -15.85 0.18
N ASN A 217 0.47 -17.10 0.62
CA ASN A 217 -0.09 -18.25 -0.09
C ASN A 217 -1.47 -18.68 0.45
N GLY A 218 -1.99 -18.02 1.48
CA GLY A 218 -3.28 -18.38 2.09
C GLY A 218 -3.29 -19.79 2.71
N ARG A 219 -2.15 -20.26 3.23
CA ARG A 219 -2.00 -21.62 3.75
C ARG A 219 -2.59 -21.76 5.14
N MET A 220 -3.12 -22.95 5.43
CA MET A 220 -3.58 -23.28 6.77
C MET A 220 -2.43 -23.63 7.71
N VAL A 221 -1.33 -24.16 7.19
CA VAL A 221 -0.11 -24.53 7.97
C VAL A 221 0.73 -23.29 8.23
N GLY A 222 0.97 -23.00 9.50
CA GLY A 222 1.83 -21.90 9.93
C GLY A 222 1.31 -21.22 11.20
N PRO A 223 1.98 -20.16 11.66
CA PRO A 223 1.73 -19.55 12.97
C PRO A 223 0.41 -18.77 13.07
N ILE A 224 -0.25 -18.43 11.96
CA ILE A 224 -1.53 -17.72 11.96
C ILE A 224 -2.66 -18.73 12.11
N GLY A 225 -3.47 -18.64 13.18
CA GLY A 225 -4.67 -19.44 13.42
C GLY A 225 -5.95 -18.75 12.97
N MET A 226 -7.09 -19.45 13.11
CA MET A 226 -8.40 -18.90 12.74
C MET A 226 -8.85 -17.77 13.69
N SER A 227 -8.75 -17.98 15.00
CA SER A 227 -9.19 -17.02 16.02
C SER A 227 -8.05 -16.52 16.88
N GLU A 228 -7.03 -17.34 17.05
CA GLU A 228 -5.84 -17.07 17.85
C GLU A 228 -4.60 -17.56 17.10
N GLU A 229 -3.46 -17.09 17.55
CA GLU A 229 -2.19 -17.56 17.04
C GLU A 229 -1.94 -18.99 17.53
N LYS A 230 -1.43 -19.85 16.65
CA LYS A 230 -1.11 -21.24 16.99
C LYS A 230 0.15 -21.31 17.84
N ASP A 231 0.16 -22.21 18.79
CA ASP A 231 1.36 -22.55 19.52
C ASP A 231 2.35 -23.38 18.66
N GLU A 232 3.58 -23.46 19.12
CA GLU A 232 4.66 -24.16 18.37
C GLU A 232 4.38 -25.66 18.23
N ALA A 233 3.79 -26.30 19.24
CA ALA A 233 3.46 -27.72 19.18
C ALA A 233 2.36 -28.02 18.15
N GLN A 234 1.39 -27.13 18.01
CA GLN A 234 0.35 -27.22 17.00
C GLN A 234 0.92 -27.07 15.59
N ILE A 235 1.80 -26.07 15.38
CA ILE A 235 2.47 -25.84 14.08
C ILE A 235 3.31 -27.07 13.67
N VAL A 236 4.09 -27.62 14.59
CA VAL A 236 4.91 -28.83 14.33
C VAL A 236 4.04 -30.02 13.96
N ARG A 237 2.90 -30.23 14.66
CA ARG A 237 1.97 -31.31 14.35
C ARG A 237 1.34 -31.16 12.97
N GLU A 238 0.87 -29.96 12.61
CA GLU A 238 0.28 -29.69 11.30
C GLU A 238 1.30 -29.86 10.17
N ARG A 239 2.55 -29.43 10.39
CA ARG A 239 3.63 -29.62 9.42
C ARG A 239 3.93 -31.10 9.21
N ALA A 240 4.01 -31.88 10.28
CA ALA A 240 4.25 -33.32 10.17
C ALA A 240 3.12 -34.04 9.40
N LEU A 241 1.86 -33.62 9.57
CA LEU A 241 0.74 -34.17 8.79
C LEU A 241 0.83 -33.79 7.31
N ALA A 242 1.21 -32.56 7.00
CA ALA A 242 1.42 -32.12 5.62
C ALA A 242 2.56 -32.88 4.93
N ASP A 243 3.69 -33.04 5.63
CA ASP A 243 4.86 -33.77 5.13
C ASP A 243 4.57 -35.27 4.93
N ALA A 244 3.61 -35.82 5.69
CA ALA A 244 3.11 -37.18 5.50
C ALA A 244 2.08 -37.31 4.34
N GLY A 245 1.83 -36.23 3.59
CA GLY A 245 0.92 -36.24 2.45
C GLY A 245 -0.56 -36.18 2.81
N HIS A 246 -0.89 -35.89 4.08
CA HIS A 246 -2.28 -35.66 4.47
C HIS A 246 -2.77 -34.28 3.97
N HIS A 247 -3.92 -34.25 3.30
CA HIS A 247 -4.54 -32.98 2.91
C HIS A 247 -5.10 -32.30 4.16
N ILE A 248 -4.48 -31.22 4.57
CA ILE A 248 -4.83 -30.44 5.78
C ILE A 248 -5.73 -29.22 5.45
N GLY A 249 -6.19 -29.11 4.20
CA GLY A 249 -6.96 -27.99 3.68
C GLY A 249 -6.10 -26.82 3.22
N GLY A 250 -6.74 -25.80 2.65
CA GLY A 250 -6.10 -24.63 2.06
C GLY A 250 -5.99 -24.72 0.54
N VAL A 251 -5.36 -23.75 -0.06
CA VAL A 251 -5.08 -23.68 -1.52
C VAL A 251 -3.66 -24.12 -1.81
N ASP A 252 -3.44 -24.60 -3.03
CA ASP A 252 -2.11 -24.91 -3.52
C ASP A 252 -1.23 -23.67 -3.56
N GLU A 253 0.07 -23.88 -3.40
CA GLU A 253 1.04 -22.78 -3.42
C GLU A 253 1.07 -22.13 -4.80
N ILE A 254 0.95 -20.81 -4.82
CA ILE A 254 1.17 -20.05 -6.04
C ILE A 254 2.68 -19.93 -6.22
N GLU A 255 3.24 -20.74 -7.11
CA GLU A 255 4.66 -20.72 -7.42
C GLU A 255 5.08 -19.41 -8.13
N GLY A 256 6.29 -18.95 -7.80
CA GLY A 256 6.95 -17.87 -8.49
C GLY A 256 6.52 -16.46 -8.08
N ILE A 257 7.08 -15.49 -8.77
CA ILE A 257 6.83 -14.06 -8.57
C ILE A 257 5.78 -13.60 -9.58
N VAL A 258 4.58 -13.30 -9.09
CA VAL A 258 3.51 -12.76 -9.92
C VAL A 258 3.94 -11.44 -10.57
N ALA A 259 3.56 -11.21 -11.82
CA ALA A 259 3.85 -9.96 -12.51
C ALA A 259 3.27 -8.75 -11.76
N GLN A 260 4.07 -7.70 -11.64
CA GLN A 260 3.60 -6.43 -11.08
C GLN A 260 2.73 -5.70 -12.10
N MET A 261 1.67 -5.06 -11.66
CA MET A 261 0.90 -4.14 -12.49
C MET A 261 1.80 -2.99 -12.96
N THR A 262 1.59 -2.55 -14.19
CA THR A 262 2.26 -1.38 -14.77
C THR A 262 1.32 -0.18 -14.78
N ALA A 263 1.87 1.03 -14.93
CA ALA A 263 1.04 2.20 -15.17
C ALA A 263 0.23 2.04 -16.47
N THR A 264 -0.91 2.70 -16.54
CA THR A 264 -1.78 2.69 -17.71
C THR A 264 -1.02 3.18 -18.96
N PRO A 265 -1.22 2.57 -20.15
CA PRO A 265 -0.58 3.04 -21.39
C PRO A 265 -0.79 4.54 -21.60
N GLY A 266 0.30 5.27 -21.86
CA GLY A 266 0.31 6.73 -21.99
C GLY A 266 0.69 7.48 -20.72
N MET A 267 0.73 6.83 -19.56
CA MET A 267 1.29 7.41 -18.34
C MET A 267 2.83 7.39 -18.36
N PRO A 268 3.50 8.28 -17.63
CA PRO A 268 4.95 8.23 -17.45
C PRO A 268 5.41 6.88 -16.86
N GLU A 269 6.63 6.48 -17.21
CA GLU A 269 7.24 5.31 -16.57
C GLU A 269 7.47 5.58 -15.07
N ARG A 270 7.13 4.58 -14.24
CA ARG A 270 7.35 4.65 -12.79
C ARG A 270 8.85 4.55 -12.47
N ARG A 271 9.43 5.66 -11.99
CA ARG A 271 10.84 5.72 -11.54
C ARG A 271 11.12 4.71 -10.42
N ALA A 272 10.12 4.42 -9.61
CA ALA A 272 10.13 3.41 -8.55
C ALA A 272 10.64 2.04 -9.04
N VAL A 273 10.22 1.61 -10.23
CA VAL A 273 10.58 0.30 -10.77
C VAL A 273 12.10 0.17 -10.97
N ALA A 274 12.73 1.18 -11.56
CA ALA A 274 14.18 1.19 -11.78
C ALA A 274 14.95 1.24 -10.44
N ARG A 275 14.51 2.08 -9.50
CA ARG A 275 15.10 2.18 -8.15
C ARG A 275 15.05 0.83 -7.42
N ARG A 276 13.88 0.18 -7.40
CA ARG A 276 13.72 -1.14 -6.79
C ARG A 276 14.59 -2.20 -7.46
N GLN A 277 14.59 -2.27 -8.79
CA GLN A 277 15.40 -3.26 -9.52
C GLN A 277 16.90 -3.12 -9.21
N ALA A 278 17.40 -1.88 -9.05
CA ALA A 278 18.78 -1.65 -8.65
C ALA A 278 19.06 -2.27 -7.27
N ARG A 279 18.22 -1.99 -6.27
CA ARG A 279 18.35 -2.59 -4.92
C ARG A 279 18.26 -4.12 -4.94
N VAL A 280 17.33 -4.68 -5.71
CA VAL A 280 17.21 -6.14 -5.81
C VAL A 280 18.47 -6.78 -6.39
N ARG A 281 19.09 -6.17 -7.43
CA ARG A 281 20.36 -6.66 -7.98
C ARG A 281 21.48 -6.66 -6.95
N GLU A 282 21.55 -5.65 -6.09
CA GLU A 282 22.52 -5.58 -4.98
C GLU A 282 22.29 -6.68 -3.94
N MET A 283 21.03 -7.08 -3.73
CA MET A 283 20.65 -8.11 -2.78
C MET A 283 20.80 -9.55 -3.33
N LEU A 284 20.80 -9.76 -4.65
CA LEU A 284 20.86 -11.10 -5.27
C LEU A 284 21.94 -12.02 -4.68
N PRO A 285 23.18 -11.57 -4.42
CA PRO A 285 24.22 -12.44 -3.86
C PRO A 285 23.91 -12.96 -2.46
N THR A 286 23.05 -12.29 -1.71
CA THR A 286 22.69 -12.64 -0.32
C THR A 286 21.50 -13.57 -0.23
N LEU A 287 20.77 -13.76 -1.34
CA LEU A 287 19.57 -14.60 -1.37
C LEU A 287 19.93 -16.10 -1.47
N PRO A 288 19.10 -17.00 -0.89
CA PRO A 288 19.17 -18.43 -1.15
C PRO A 288 19.09 -18.74 -2.65
N ALA A 289 19.72 -19.83 -3.09
CA ALA A 289 19.86 -20.17 -4.52
C ALA A 289 18.51 -20.25 -5.26
N ALA A 290 17.49 -20.87 -4.63
CA ALA A 290 16.15 -20.97 -5.21
C ALA A 290 15.47 -19.60 -5.35
N ALA A 291 15.56 -18.76 -4.32
CA ALA A 291 15.02 -17.39 -4.34
C ALA A 291 15.72 -16.53 -5.41
N ARG A 292 17.06 -16.65 -5.51
CA ARG A 292 17.84 -15.95 -6.55
C ARG A 292 17.38 -16.33 -7.95
N ALA A 293 17.25 -17.62 -8.24
CA ALA A 293 16.80 -18.10 -9.54
C ALA A 293 15.39 -17.58 -9.90
N ALA A 294 14.46 -17.60 -8.94
CA ALA A 294 13.11 -17.08 -9.14
C ALA A 294 13.09 -15.57 -9.41
N VAL A 295 13.94 -14.80 -8.71
CA VAL A 295 14.07 -13.35 -8.92
C VAL A 295 14.69 -13.05 -10.29
N GLU A 296 15.74 -13.75 -10.69
CA GLU A 296 16.38 -13.60 -12.00
C GLU A 296 15.41 -13.92 -13.14
N ALA A 297 14.63 -15.01 -13.02
CA ALA A 297 13.58 -15.36 -13.97
C ALA A 297 12.53 -14.26 -14.11
N SER A 298 12.08 -13.65 -13.01
CA SER A 298 11.09 -12.57 -13.04
C SER A 298 11.57 -11.30 -13.76
N PHE A 299 12.88 -11.09 -13.83
CA PHE A 299 13.45 -9.98 -14.59
C PHE A 299 13.58 -10.29 -16.09
N ALA A 300 13.86 -11.54 -16.44
CA ALA A 300 13.96 -11.99 -17.84
C ALA A 300 12.62 -11.91 -18.56
N ASP A 301 11.53 -12.32 -17.92
CA ASP A 301 10.17 -12.26 -18.48
C ASP A 301 9.74 -10.83 -18.80
N ARG A 302 10.14 -9.84 -18.01
CA ARG A 302 9.84 -8.42 -18.28
C ARG A 302 10.59 -7.85 -19.48
N ALA A 303 11.82 -8.28 -19.68
CA ALA A 303 12.60 -7.85 -20.86
C ALA A 303 11.97 -8.33 -22.16
N SER A 304 11.32 -9.50 -22.15
CA SER A 304 10.58 -10.03 -23.30
C SER A 304 9.26 -9.30 -23.58
N LEU A 305 8.60 -8.78 -22.55
CA LEU A 305 7.33 -8.03 -22.68
C LEU A 305 7.53 -6.57 -23.10
N SER A 306 8.72 -6.01 -22.89
CA SER A 306 9.05 -4.62 -23.27
C SER A 306 9.66 -4.49 -24.67
N ALA A 307 9.91 -5.59 -25.38
CA ALA A 307 10.36 -5.55 -26.76
C ALA A 307 9.20 -5.12 -27.67
N PRO A 308 9.36 -4.08 -28.50
CA PRO A 308 8.31 -3.71 -29.45
C PRO A 308 8.02 -4.90 -30.35
N ALA A 309 6.73 -5.22 -30.53
CA ALA A 309 6.30 -6.19 -31.52
C ALA A 309 6.85 -5.76 -32.88
N ARG A 310 7.67 -6.62 -33.49
CA ARG A 310 8.25 -6.41 -34.82
C ARG A 310 7.19 -6.54 -35.89
#